data_efa233a3fe4e3b03282452e3bf944b90
#
_entry.id   efa233a3fe4e3b03282452e3bf944b90
#
_cell.length_a   1.000
_cell.length_b   1.000
_cell.length_c   1.000
_cell.angle_alpha   90.00
_cell.angle_beta   90.00
_cell.angle_gamma   90.00
#
_symmetry.space_group_name_H-M   'P 1'
#
loop_
_entity.id
_entity.type
_entity.pdbx_description
1 polymer ?
#
loop_
_entity_poly.entity_id
_entity_poly.type
_entity_poly.pdbx_seq_one_letter_code
_entity_poly.pdbx_strand_id
1 'polypeptide(L)'
;QEELDAYYEKHAHELLTPLKVRVWQMLLPNVSAAKDLEHQINEGGDFAKFAQRYSIDGKTKAKGGDLGPYHNGLVVPEVDAVVHTLKLDMVSAPIKTDSGYYPVKITALDKEIIQADVAVRERLRQELLNEKRRRRFDGVIADIRAKAVIRLADASRYLADDVSKR
;
A
#
# COMPACT_ATOMS: atom_id res chain seq x y z
N GLN A 1 12.81 -17.50 -6.97
CA GLN A 1 11.46 -17.40 -6.42
C GLN A 1 11.53 -16.86 -5.00
N GLU A 2 12.28 -17.48 -4.10
CA GLU A 2 12.46 -17.08 -2.69
C GLU A 2 12.90 -15.62 -2.51
N GLU A 3 13.84 -15.12 -3.33
CA GLU A 3 14.27 -13.71 -3.27
C GLU A 3 13.19 -12.74 -3.72
N LEU A 4 12.34 -13.15 -4.66
CA LEU A 4 11.22 -12.35 -5.13
C LEU A 4 10.14 -12.29 -4.05
N ASP A 5 9.88 -13.41 -3.39
CA ASP A 5 8.91 -13.52 -2.32
C ASP A 5 9.36 -12.69 -1.09
N ALA A 6 10.65 -12.75 -0.72
CA ALA A 6 11.21 -11.92 0.34
C ALA A 6 11.21 -10.41 -0.01
N TYR A 7 11.45 -10.06 -1.28
CA TYR A 7 11.34 -8.68 -1.75
C TYR A 7 9.89 -8.20 -1.71
N TYR A 8 8.96 -9.06 -2.07
CA TYR A 8 7.53 -8.81 -2.00
C TYR A 8 7.07 -8.56 -0.56
N GLU A 9 7.44 -9.43 0.38
CA GLU A 9 7.12 -9.25 1.80
C GLU A 9 7.69 -7.95 2.38
N LYS A 10 8.93 -7.62 2.04
CA LYS A 10 9.59 -6.39 2.51
C LYS A 10 8.90 -5.12 1.99
N HIS A 11 8.38 -5.13 0.77
CA HIS A 11 7.76 -3.98 0.11
C HIS A 11 6.24 -4.08 0.05
N ALA A 12 5.64 -5.10 0.67
CA ALA A 12 4.20 -5.32 0.66
C ALA A 12 3.42 -4.10 1.19
N HIS A 13 3.97 -3.39 2.17
CA HIS A 13 3.38 -2.17 2.72
C HIS A 13 3.47 -0.96 1.78
N GLU A 14 4.49 -0.90 0.90
CA GLU A 14 4.65 0.14 -0.12
C GLU A 14 3.78 -0.15 -1.35
N LEU A 15 3.44 -1.42 -1.54
CA LEU A 15 2.69 -1.95 -2.67
C LEU A 15 1.19 -2.07 -2.41
N LEU A 16 0.76 -1.83 -1.18
CA LEU A 16 -0.63 -1.57 -0.83
C LEU A 16 -1.12 -0.24 -1.46
N THR A 17 -0.74 -0.03 -2.72
CA THR A 17 -1.36 0.95 -3.59
C THR A 17 -2.80 0.56 -3.82
N PRO A 18 -3.66 1.51 -3.86
CA PRO A 18 -4.83 1.64 -3.00
C PRO A 18 -5.48 0.28 -2.91
N LEU A 19 -5.72 -0.19 -1.71
CA LEU A 19 -6.51 -1.38 -1.46
C LEU A 19 -7.72 -1.31 -2.38
N LYS A 20 -7.76 -2.18 -3.40
CA LYS A 20 -8.94 -2.30 -4.26
C LYS A 20 -10.03 -3.01 -3.48
N VAL A 21 -10.41 -2.40 -2.38
CA VAL A 21 -11.47 -2.87 -1.49
C VAL A 21 -12.55 -1.81 -1.39
N ARG A 22 -13.75 -2.28 -1.16
CA ARG A 22 -14.90 -1.45 -0.78
C ARG A 22 -14.98 -1.44 0.73
N VAL A 23 -15.16 -0.26 1.30
CA VAL A 23 -15.27 -0.08 2.76
C VAL A 23 -16.73 0.09 3.13
N TRP A 24 -17.11 -0.61 4.18
CA TRP A 24 -18.40 -0.52 4.82
C TRP A 24 -18.18 -0.13 6.27
N GLN A 25 -18.92 0.85 6.76
CA GLN A 25 -18.87 1.26 8.16
C GLN A 25 -20.26 1.48 8.73
N MET A 26 -20.37 1.35 10.03
CA MET A 26 -21.53 1.84 10.77
C MET A 26 -21.03 2.59 11.99
N LEU A 27 -21.77 3.60 12.44
CA LEU A 27 -21.48 4.35 13.64
C LEU A 27 -22.48 3.97 14.72
N LEU A 28 -21.97 3.57 15.87
CA LEU A 28 -22.78 3.15 17.01
C LEU A 28 -22.43 3.99 18.25
N PRO A 29 -23.43 4.31 19.10
CA PRO A 29 -23.22 5.21 20.22
C PRO A 29 -22.48 4.55 21.39
N ASN A 30 -22.49 3.22 21.48
CA ASN A 30 -21.88 2.52 22.59
C ASN A 30 -21.16 1.24 22.16
N VAL A 31 -20.15 0.85 22.94
CA VAL A 31 -19.26 -0.28 22.64
C VAL A 31 -19.98 -1.64 22.74
N SER A 32 -20.96 -1.78 23.63
CA SER A 32 -21.68 -3.04 23.80
C SER A 32 -22.45 -3.39 22.53
N ALA A 33 -23.28 -2.46 22.04
CA ALA A 33 -23.99 -2.64 20.79
C ALA A 33 -23.07 -2.92 19.61
N ALA A 34 -21.89 -2.25 19.58
CA ALA A 34 -20.91 -2.46 18.52
C ALA A 34 -20.30 -3.87 18.55
N LYS A 35 -19.99 -4.40 19.73
CA LYS A 35 -19.49 -5.77 19.90
C LYS A 35 -20.54 -6.82 19.59
N ASP A 36 -21.77 -6.60 20.04
CA ASP A 36 -22.89 -7.54 19.78
C ASP A 36 -23.17 -7.65 18.28
N LEU A 37 -23.12 -6.53 17.56
CA LEU A 37 -23.29 -6.50 16.11
C LEU A 37 -22.09 -7.08 15.36
N GLU A 38 -20.85 -6.79 15.81
CA GLU A 38 -19.65 -7.41 15.27
C GLU A 38 -19.77 -8.94 15.31
N HIS A 39 -20.13 -9.49 16.46
CA HIS A 39 -20.27 -10.94 16.62
C HIS A 39 -21.35 -11.51 15.70
N GLN A 40 -22.54 -10.93 15.69
CA GLN A 40 -23.64 -11.38 14.83
C GLN A 40 -23.30 -11.32 13.34
N ILE A 41 -22.54 -10.31 12.91
CA ILE A 41 -22.16 -10.17 11.50
C ILE A 41 -21.08 -11.19 11.14
N ASN A 42 -20.10 -11.42 12.02
CA ASN A 42 -19.06 -12.42 11.80
C ASN A 42 -19.62 -13.86 11.83
N GLU A 43 -20.78 -14.08 12.44
CA GLU A 43 -21.54 -15.34 12.37
C GLU A 43 -22.43 -15.47 11.11
N GLY A 44 -22.36 -14.52 10.20
CA GLY A 44 -23.08 -14.56 8.92
C GLY A 44 -24.23 -13.55 8.80
N GLY A 45 -24.36 -12.63 9.74
CA GLY A 45 -25.32 -11.54 9.67
C GLY A 45 -25.03 -10.57 8.52
N ASP A 46 -26.07 -9.96 7.99
CA ASP A 46 -25.99 -8.99 6.89
C ASP A 46 -25.61 -7.62 7.42
N PHE A 47 -24.37 -7.18 7.15
CA PHE A 47 -23.83 -5.89 7.56
C PHE A 47 -24.73 -4.73 7.11
N ALA A 48 -25.20 -4.75 5.86
CA ALA A 48 -25.98 -3.66 5.30
C ALA A 48 -27.31 -3.48 6.03
N LYS A 49 -27.99 -4.58 6.36
CA LYS A 49 -29.24 -4.54 7.14
C LYS A 49 -29.03 -4.01 8.54
N PHE A 50 -27.95 -4.42 9.20
CA PHE A 50 -27.60 -3.90 10.52
C PHE A 50 -27.25 -2.42 10.48
N ALA A 51 -26.45 -1.99 9.48
CA ALA A 51 -26.11 -0.57 9.31
C ALA A 51 -27.37 0.29 9.06
N GLN A 52 -28.29 -0.15 8.22
CA GLN A 52 -29.55 0.55 7.97
C GLN A 52 -30.40 0.68 9.22
N ARG A 53 -30.39 -0.33 10.08
CA ARG A 53 -31.23 -0.37 11.28
C ARG A 53 -30.60 0.40 12.45
N TYR A 54 -29.35 0.17 12.72
CA TYR A 54 -28.71 0.60 13.97
C TYR A 54 -27.68 1.73 13.83
N SER A 55 -27.14 1.97 12.64
CA SER A 55 -26.17 3.06 12.46
C SER A 55 -26.80 4.42 12.73
N ILE A 56 -26.04 5.27 13.42
CA ILE A 56 -26.38 6.70 13.61
C ILE A 56 -25.67 7.60 12.59
N ASP A 57 -24.83 7.03 11.70
CA ASP A 57 -24.18 7.75 10.60
C ASP A 57 -25.19 8.08 9.51
N GLY A 58 -25.65 9.32 9.46
CA GLY A 58 -26.61 9.78 8.45
C GLY A 58 -26.11 9.73 7.00
N LYS A 59 -24.79 9.67 6.78
CA LYS A 59 -24.20 9.66 5.43
C LYS A 59 -24.26 8.28 4.77
N THR A 60 -24.03 7.24 5.55
CA THR A 60 -23.89 5.87 5.02
C THR A 60 -25.04 4.95 5.42
N LYS A 61 -25.82 5.30 6.45
CA LYS A 61 -26.94 4.50 6.96
C LYS A 61 -27.89 4.03 5.85
N ALA A 62 -28.40 4.95 5.02
CA ALA A 62 -29.33 4.65 3.94
C ALA A 62 -28.75 3.71 2.86
N LYS A 63 -27.42 3.71 2.72
CA LYS A 63 -26.66 2.85 1.81
C LYS A 63 -26.19 1.55 2.47
N GLY A 64 -26.68 1.21 3.65
CA GLY A 64 -26.24 0.04 4.39
C GLY A 64 -24.81 0.12 4.91
N GLY A 65 -24.29 1.33 5.11
CA GLY A 65 -22.92 1.55 5.56
C GLY A 65 -21.87 1.61 4.44
N ASP A 66 -22.27 1.51 3.18
CA ASP A 66 -21.35 1.52 2.03
C ASP A 66 -20.74 2.91 1.83
N LEU A 67 -19.41 2.98 1.94
CA LEU A 67 -18.60 4.16 1.60
C LEU A 67 -18.06 4.14 0.17
N GLY A 68 -18.13 3.00 -0.50
CA GLY A 68 -17.56 2.82 -1.82
C GLY A 68 -16.11 2.34 -1.82
N PRO A 69 -15.42 2.49 -2.98
CA PRO A 69 -14.02 2.13 -3.12
C PRO A 69 -13.13 2.93 -2.16
N TYR A 70 -12.20 2.22 -1.51
CA TYR A 70 -11.26 2.85 -0.59
C TYR A 70 -10.31 3.80 -1.34
N HIS A 71 -10.08 4.97 -0.73
CA HIS A 71 -9.01 5.89 -1.07
C HIS A 71 -8.55 6.64 0.20
N ASN A 72 -7.34 7.16 0.19
CA ASN A 72 -6.81 7.92 1.32
C ASN A 72 -7.75 9.08 1.69
N GLY A 73 -8.04 9.20 2.98
CA GLY A 73 -8.95 10.25 3.50
C GLY A 73 -10.45 9.94 3.37
N LEU A 74 -10.81 8.73 2.92
CA LEU A 74 -12.22 8.29 2.87
C LEU A 74 -12.82 8.15 4.26
N VAL A 75 -12.03 7.66 5.19
CA VAL A 75 -12.41 7.37 6.58
C VAL A 75 -11.57 8.19 7.57
N VAL A 76 -11.98 8.21 8.82
CA VAL A 76 -11.20 8.89 9.89
C VAL A 76 -9.89 8.14 10.15
N PRO A 77 -8.83 8.82 10.63
CA PRO A 77 -7.50 8.21 10.77
C PRO A 77 -7.46 6.92 11.61
N GLU A 78 -8.30 6.84 12.64
CA GLU A 78 -8.37 5.66 13.51
C GLU A 78 -8.93 4.44 12.76
N VAL A 79 -9.88 4.67 11.85
CA VAL A 79 -10.45 3.64 10.97
C VAL A 79 -9.48 3.30 9.86
N ASP A 80 -8.80 4.29 9.30
CA ASP A 80 -7.81 4.12 8.24
C ASP A 80 -6.69 3.15 8.64
N ALA A 81 -6.14 3.32 9.84
CA ALA A 81 -5.11 2.45 10.38
C ALA A 81 -5.55 0.96 10.47
N VAL A 82 -6.84 0.72 10.68
CA VAL A 82 -7.39 -0.64 10.81
C VAL A 82 -7.74 -1.24 9.45
N VAL A 83 -8.23 -0.44 8.49
CA VAL A 83 -8.61 -0.90 7.14
C VAL A 83 -7.47 -1.70 6.47
N HIS A 84 -6.22 -1.27 6.65
CA HIS A 84 -5.04 -1.93 6.09
C HIS A 84 -4.70 -3.29 6.71
N THR A 85 -5.25 -3.60 7.88
CA THR A 85 -4.99 -4.86 8.60
C THR A 85 -6.15 -5.83 8.59
N LEU A 86 -7.32 -5.38 8.10
CA LEU A 86 -8.53 -6.20 8.07
C LEU A 86 -8.42 -7.34 7.05
N LYS A 87 -9.01 -8.47 7.42
CA LYS A 87 -9.28 -9.57 6.49
C LYS A 87 -10.54 -9.27 5.70
N LEU A 88 -10.54 -9.66 4.42
CA LEU A 88 -11.71 -9.55 3.56
C LEU A 88 -12.92 -10.24 4.17
N ASP A 89 -14.07 -9.60 4.04
CA ASP A 89 -15.39 -10.06 4.50
C ASP A 89 -15.56 -10.20 6.02
N MET A 90 -14.54 -9.91 6.81
CA MET A 90 -14.62 -9.86 8.27
C MET A 90 -14.92 -8.44 8.75
N VAL A 91 -15.63 -8.34 9.87
CA VAL A 91 -15.88 -7.06 10.57
C VAL A 91 -14.79 -6.86 11.62
N SER A 92 -14.28 -5.63 11.71
CA SER A 92 -13.32 -5.25 12.73
C SER A 92 -13.92 -5.23 14.13
N ALA A 93 -13.09 -5.37 15.14
CA ALA A 93 -13.44 -4.91 16.48
C ALA A 93 -13.90 -3.44 16.44
N PRO A 94 -14.83 -3.02 17.32
CA PRO A 94 -15.31 -1.65 17.33
C PRO A 94 -14.20 -0.63 17.56
N ILE A 95 -13.96 0.22 16.57
CA ILE A 95 -12.93 1.25 16.61
C ILE A 95 -13.50 2.47 17.32
N LYS A 96 -12.87 2.86 18.42
CA LYS A 96 -13.30 4.03 19.19
C LYS A 96 -12.83 5.31 18.49
N THR A 97 -13.75 6.25 18.33
CA THR A 97 -13.49 7.62 17.84
C THR A 97 -14.24 8.64 18.69
N ASP A 98 -14.02 9.91 18.45
CA ASP A 98 -14.75 10.98 19.14
C ASP A 98 -16.27 10.96 18.86
N SER A 99 -16.68 10.43 17.70
CA SER A 99 -18.09 10.34 17.30
C SER A 99 -18.81 9.10 17.81
N GLY A 100 -18.08 8.11 18.31
CA GLY A 100 -18.60 6.84 18.77
C GLY A 100 -17.74 5.63 18.34
N TYR A 101 -18.39 4.51 18.09
CA TYR A 101 -17.72 3.26 17.76
C TYR A 101 -18.02 2.84 16.32
N TYR A 102 -16.98 2.55 15.58
CA TYR A 102 -17.04 2.12 14.18
C TYR A 102 -16.66 0.65 14.02
N PRO A 103 -17.61 -0.28 13.92
CA PRO A 103 -17.37 -1.56 13.23
C PRO A 103 -17.20 -1.31 11.74
N VAL A 104 -16.11 -1.83 11.17
CA VAL A 104 -15.74 -1.65 9.78
C VAL A 104 -15.60 -3.00 9.10
N LYS A 105 -16.12 -3.12 7.89
CA LYS A 105 -15.95 -4.29 7.03
C LYS A 105 -15.30 -3.85 5.73
N ILE A 106 -14.44 -4.70 5.20
CA ILE A 106 -13.92 -4.53 3.84
C ILE A 106 -14.35 -5.71 2.97
N THR A 107 -14.70 -5.40 1.74
CA THR A 107 -15.02 -6.41 0.71
C THR A 107 -14.13 -6.19 -0.51
N ALA A 108 -13.83 -7.27 -1.24
CA ALA A 108 -13.11 -7.13 -2.49
C ALA A 108 -13.94 -6.33 -3.51
N LEU A 109 -13.29 -5.44 -4.24
CA LEU A 109 -13.83 -4.91 -5.49
C LEU A 109 -13.63 -6.00 -6.55
N ASP A 110 -14.73 -6.50 -7.10
CA ASP A 110 -14.81 -7.67 -7.98
C ASP A 110 -13.69 -7.81 -9.02
N LYS A 111 -13.25 -9.06 -9.24
CA LYS A 111 -12.41 -9.58 -10.36
C LYS A 111 -11.12 -8.82 -10.74
N GLU A 112 -11.03 -7.52 -10.50
CA GLU A 112 -9.83 -6.74 -10.80
C GLU A 112 -8.66 -7.01 -9.85
N ILE A 113 -8.93 -7.56 -8.65
CA ILE A 113 -7.88 -7.84 -7.66
C ILE A 113 -6.88 -8.88 -8.16
N ILE A 114 -7.35 -9.92 -8.85
CA ILE A 114 -6.47 -10.97 -9.38
C ILE A 114 -5.56 -10.40 -10.48
N GLN A 115 -6.10 -9.56 -11.35
CA GLN A 115 -5.30 -8.90 -12.39
C GLN A 115 -4.36 -7.84 -11.83
N ALA A 116 -4.78 -7.13 -10.78
CA ALA A 116 -3.91 -6.18 -10.08
C ALA A 116 -2.76 -6.89 -9.36
N ASP A 117 -3.00 -8.03 -8.73
CA ASP A 117 -1.94 -8.81 -8.07
C ASP A 117 -0.88 -9.29 -9.07
N VAL A 118 -1.29 -9.76 -10.23
CA VAL A 118 -0.38 -10.16 -11.33
C VAL A 118 0.43 -8.97 -11.85
N ALA A 119 -0.23 -7.82 -12.07
CA ALA A 119 0.45 -6.61 -12.56
C ALA A 119 1.43 -6.05 -11.52
N VAL A 120 1.06 -6.07 -10.25
CA VAL A 120 1.92 -5.66 -9.14
C VAL A 120 3.12 -6.60 -9.00
N ARG A 121 2.93 -7.91 -9.07
CA ARG A 121 4.02 -8.90 -9.02
C ARG A 121 4.99 -8.72 -10.18
N GLU A 122 4.49 -8.47 -11.39
CA GLU A 122 5.36 -8.23 -12.54
C GLU A 122 6.13 -6.92 -12.41
N ARG A 123 5.51 -5.85 -11.95
CA ARG A 123 6.19 -4.58 -11.65
C ARG A 123 7.31 -4.77 -10.64
N LEU A 124 7.05 -5.45 -9.53
CA LEU A 124 8.06 -5.76 -8.51
C LEU A 124 9.21 -6.58 -9.03
N ARG A 125 8.90 -7.57 -9.87
CA ARG A 125 9.91 -8.37 -10.53
C ARG A 125 10.82 -7.51 -11.38
N GLN A 126 10.27 -6.54 -12.12
CA GLN A 126 11.04 -5.60 -12.92
C GLN A 126 11.89 -4.66 -12.06
N GLU A 127 11.33 -4.17 -10.96
CA GLU A 127 12.06 -3.32 -10.00
C GLU A 127 13.23 -4.07 -9.37
N LEU A 128 13.03 -5.29 -8.90
CA LEU A 128 14.08 -6.14 -8.36
C LEU A 128 15.18 -6.44 -9.40
N LEU A 129 14.80 -6.73 -10.64
CA LEU A 129 15.76 -6.95 -11.74
C LEU A 129 16.57 -5.68 -12.02
N ASN A 130 15.95 -4.52 -12.02
CA ASN A 130 16.62 -3.23 -12.22
C ASN A 130 17.58 -2.91 -11.08
N GLU A 131 17.17 -3.16 -9.82
CA GLU A 131 18.03 -2.99 -8.66
C GLU A 131 19.26 -3.92 -8.72
N LYS A 132 19.08 -5.19 -9.09
CA LYS A 132 20.19 -6.14 -9.27
C LYS A 132 21.13 -5.71 -10.39
N ARG A 133 20.61 -5.20 -11.50
CA ARG A 133 21.42 -4.66 -12.60
C ARG A 133 22.23 -3.46 -12.13
N ARG A 134 21.60 -2.53 -11.41
CA ARG A 134 22.25 -1.34 -10.87
C ARG A 134 23.36 -1.71 -9.90
N ARG A 135 23.10 -2.58 -8.92
CA ARG A 135 24.10 -3.05 -7.96
C ARG A 135 25.30 -3.72 -8.66
N ARG A 136 25.02 -4.55 -9.68
CA ARG A 136 26.10 -5.18 -10.48
C ARG A 136 26.90 -4.14 -11.24
N PHE A 137 26.25 -3.17 -11.86
CA PHE A 137 26.91 -2.08 -12.58
C PHE A 137 27.78 -1.22 -11.65
N ASP A 138 27.24 -0.82 -10.50
CA ASP A 138 27.97 -0.05 -9.50
C ASP A 138 29.18 -0.83 -8.97
N GLY A 139 29.06 -2.13 -8.78
CA GLY A 139 30.18 -3.01 -8.41
C GLY A 139 31.27 -3.03 -9.46
N VAL A 140 30.92 -3.16 -10.74
CA VAL A 140 31.88 -3.14 -11.87
C VAL A 140 32.56 -1.77 -11.96
N ILE A 141 31.83 -0.68 -11.82
CA ILE A 141 32.40 0.68 -11.81
C ILE A 141 33.34 0.88 -10.62
N ALA A 142 32.98 0.40 -9.44
CA ALA A 142 33.84 0.45 -8.26
C ALA A 142 35.14 -0.33 -8.48
N ASP A 143 35.06 -1.52 -9.06
CA ASP A 143 36.22 -2.35 -9.41
C ASP A 143 37.14 -1.69 -10.44
N ILE A 144 36.55 -1.09 -11.49
CA ILE A 144 37.30 -0.34 -12.51
C ILE A 144 38.00 0.86 -11.86
N ARG A 145 37.29 1.64 -11.01
CA ARG A 145 37.87 2.79 -10.32
C ARG A 145 39.04 2.40 -9.39
N ALA A 146 38.88 1.28 -8.69
CA ALA A 146 39.93 0.77 -7.78
C ALA A 146 41.18 0.31 -8.53
N LYS A 147 41.04 -0.17 -9.76
CA LYS A 147 42.13 -0.71 -10.60
C LYS A 147 42.66 0.32 -11.62
N ALA A 148 41.91 1.37 -11.89
CA ALA A 148 42.30 2.38 -12.88
C ALA A 148 43.43 3.27 -12.33
N VAL A 149 44.58 3.17 -12.95
CA VAL A 149 45.67 4.18 -12.76
C VAL A 149 45.41 5.30 -13.75
N ILE A 150 44.78 6.38 -13.27
CA ILE A 150 44.60 7.59 -14.08
C ILE A 150 45.96 8.30 -14.19
N ARG A 151 46.63 8.13 -15.33
CA ARG A 151 47.75 8.95 -15.70
C ARG A 151 47.20 10.23 -16.34
N LEU A 152 47.18 11.32 -15.63
CA LEU A 152 46.95 12.65 -16.22
C LEU A 152 48.14 12.87 -17.22
N ALA A 153 47.83 12.87 -18.50
CA ALA A 153 48.77 13.32 -19.50
C ALA A 153 49.06 14.79 -19.20
N ASP A 154 50.35 15.13 -19.09
CA ASP A 154 50.80 16.47 -18.74
C ASP A 154 50.26 17.44 -19.79
N ALA A 155 49.27 18.25 -19.43
CA ALA A 155 48.63 19.21 -20.31
C ALA A 155 49.62 20.27 -20.84
N SER A 156 50.77 20.38 -20.19
CA SER A 156 51.87 21.28 -20.62
C SER A 156 52.40 20.96 -22.03
N ARG A 157 52.28 19.71 -22.50
CA ARG A 157 52.69 19.35 -23.86
C ARG A 157 51.74 19.89 -24.95
N TYR A 158 50.49 20.08 -24.64
CA TYR A 158 49.49 20.59 -25.60
C TYR A 158 49.44 22.10 -25.68
N LEU A 159 49.91 22.79 -24.63
CA LEU A 159 49.99 24.24 -24.62
C LEU A 159 51.27 24.81 -25.27
N ALA A 160 52.32 24.00 -25.40
CA ALA A 160 53.59 24.43 -26.00
C ALA A 160 53.55 24.50 -27.55
N ASP A 161 52.69 23.70 -28.19
CA ASP A 161 52.61 23.66 -29.68
C ASP A 161 51.77 24.81 -30.27
N ASP A 162 50.90 25.46 -29.45
CA ASP A 162 50.03 26.53 -29.96
C ASP A 162 50.66 27.93 -29.87
N VAL A 163 51.73 28.09 -29.09
CA VAL A 163 52.46 29.37 -28.95
C VAL A 163 53.56 29.53 -30.00
N SER A 164 53.98 28.45 -30.66
CA SER A 164 55.09 28.51 -31.65
C SER A 164 54.60 28.71 -33.10
N LYS A 165 53.31 28.95 -33.30
CA LYS A 165 52.70 29.18 -34.64
C LYS A 165 52.01 30.55 -34.78
N ARG A 166 52.41 31.55 -34.00
CA ARG A 166 52.02 32.95 -34.23
C ARG A 166 53.21 33.80 -34.45
#